data_764ec2be2022bd928e9917e6a10620eb
#
_entry.id   764ec2be2022bd928e9917e6a10620eb
#
_cell.length_a   1.000
_cell.length_b   1.000
_cell.length_c   1.000
_cell.angle_alpha   90.00
_cell.angle_beta   90.00
_cell.angle_gamma   90.00
#
_symmetry.space_group_name_H-M   'P 1'
#
loop_
_entity.id
_entity.type
_entity.pdbx_description
1 polymer ?
#
loop_
_entity_poly.entity_id
_entity_poly.type
_entity_poly.pdbx_seq_one_letter_code
_entity_poly.pdbx_strand_id
1 'polypeptide(L)'
;LETDRAMIRDGLVWRIYADPTDGTPARFVQQSDAALPVFHLAPGAYIVHAAYGLSGTTQRVVVGSSAAKETISISAGALILNAMVGDSPIPDSKVQFSIFVAVGTDPEGRLVADNIKPGALIRLPVGSYRVVSTYGDTNAITSADLTVEPAKLIKAILRHRAATVTLKLVNNLGGEAYAGTNFSVLTPGGDTIRDLVGAFPSLILAEGDYFLIARNNGKVFTSEFKVRSGIDQDIEILAR
;
A
#
# COMPACT_ATOMS: atom_id res chain seq x y z
N LEU A 1 7.15 15.59 -28.38
CA LEU A 1 6.37 15.94 -27.20
C LEU A 1 7.35 16.49 -26.17
N GLU A 2 7.35 17.80 -26.00
CA GLU A 2 8.14 18.47 -24.95
C GLU A 2 7.57 18.04 -23.61
N THR A 3 8.33 17.23 -22.89
CA THR A 3 8.08 16.94 -21.49
C THR A 3 8.17 18.25 -20.72
N ASP A 4 7.11 18.57 -20.00
CA ASP A 4 7.01 19.75 -19.15
C ASP A 4 8.19 19.77 -18.16
N ARG A 5 9.18 20.65 -18.42
CA ARG A 5 10.40 20.79 -17.61
C ARG A 5 10.10 21.63 -16.37
N ALA A 6 9.06 21.28 -15.63
CA ALA A 6 8.75 21.97 -14.39
C ALA A 6 9.85 21.77 -13.36
N MET A 7 10.28 22.87 -12.74
CA MET A 7 11.27 22.82 -11.67
C MET A 7 10.64 22.22 -10.41
N ILE A 8 11.25 21.18 -9.87
CA ILE A 8 10.86 20.62 -8.56
C ILE A 8 11.35 21.58 -7.47
N ARG A 9 10.43 22.06 -6.64
CA ARG A 9 10.70 23.11 -5.65
C ARG A 9 10.83 22.59 -4.22
N ASP A 10 10.35 21.39 -3.96
CA ASP A 10 10.36 20.76 -2.62
C ASP A 10 10.42 19.24 -2.71
N GLY A 11 10.75 18.60 -1.59
CA GLY A 11 10.80 17.14 -1.49
C GLY A 11 11.99 16.48 -2.20
N LEU A 12 12.99 17.25 -2.62
CA LEU A 12 14.24 16.76 -3.15
C LEU A 12 15.24 16.44 -2.02
N VAL A 13 16.04 15.41 -2.26
CA VAL A 13 17.21 15.11 -1.43
C VAL A 13 18.39 14.87 -2.36
N TRP A 14 19.39 15.74 -2.26
CA TRP A 14 20.62 15.67 -3.01
C TRP A 14 21.72 15.01 -2.18
N ARG A 15 22.46 14.08 -2.78
CA ARG A 15 23.61 13.45 -2.16
C ARG A 15 24.78 13.50 -3.14
N ILE A 16 25.91 13.96 -2.66
CA ILE A 16 27.15 14.07 -3.42
C ILE A 16 28.12 13.00 -2.93
N TYR A 17 28.68 12.24 -3.84
CA TYR A 17 29.72 11.26 -3.56
C TYR A 17 30.95 11.59 -4.40
N ALA A 18 32.14 11.53 -3.81
CA ALA A 18 33.38 11.56 -4.58
C ALA A 18 33.48 10.26 -5.39
N ASP A 19 33.82 10.41 -6.67
CA ASP A 19 33.97 9.29 -7.61
C ASP A 19 35.48 9.07 -7.86
N PRO A 20 36.12 8.17 -7.07
CA PRO A 20 37.55 7.92 -7.23
C PRO A 20 37.83 7.18 -8.55
N THR A 21 38.85 7.61 -9.24
CA THR A 21 39.28 7.02 -10.53
C THR A 21 40.04 5.70 -10.38
N ASP A 22 40.31 5.28 -9.15
CA ASP A 22 41.15 4.10 -8.83
C ASP A 22 40.31 2.82 -8.57
N GLY A 23 39.01 2.88 -8.82
CA GLY A 23 38.08 1.74 -8.61
C GLY A 23 37.68 1.51 -7.17
N THR A 24 38.03 2.38 -6.22
CA THR A 24 37.53 2.34 -4.85
C THR A 24 36.06 2.78 -4.80
N PRO A 25 35.28 2.33 -3.79
CA PRO A 25 33.89 2.74 -3.66
C PRO A 25 33.71 4.26 -3.52
N ALA A 26 32.67 4.79 -4.16
CA ALA A 26 32.30 6.20 -4.04
C ALA A 26 32.06 6.59 -2.58
N ARG A 27 32.66 7.71 -2.14
CA ARG A 27 32.61 8.18 -0.75
C ARG A 27 31.64 9.33 -0.62
N PHE A 28 30.71 9.25 0.33
CA PHE A 28 29.79 10.33 0.67
C PHE A 28 30.55 11.60 1.07
N VAL A 29 30.13 12.74 0.50
CA VAL A 29 30.72 14.05 0.72
C VAL A 29 29.77 15.00 1.41
N GLN A 30 28.56 15.21 0.82
CA GLN A 30 27.62 16.22 1.29
C GLN A 30 26.18 15.88 0.87
N GLN A 31 25.20 16.39 1.61
CA GLN A 31 23.77 16.28 1.31
C GLN A 31 23.10 17.64 1.44
N SER A 32 22.00 17.84 0.69
CA SER A 32 21.10 19.00 0.81
C SER A 32 19.66 18.60 0.46
N ASP A 33 18.69 19.25 1.07
CA ASP A 33 17.27 19.17 0.75
C ASP A 33 16.71 20.42 0.06
N ALA A 34 17.60 21.38 -0.21
CA ALA A 34 17.24 22.59 -0.94
C ALA A 34 16.84 22.29 -2.39
N ALA A 35 15.86 23.01 -2.92
CA ALA A 35 15.45 22.87 -4.33
C ALA A 35 16.57 23.21 -5.32
N LEU A 36 17.40 24.19 -4.97
CA LEU A 36 18.54 24.67 -5.76
C LEU A 36 19.78 24.75 -4.84
N PRO A 37 20.41 23.62 -4.53
CA PRO A 37 21.55 23.61 -3.64
C PRO A 37 22.80 24.18 -4.29
N VAL A 38 23.65 24.79 -3.49
CA VAL A 38 25.01 25.16 -3.86
C VAL A 38 25.96 24.30 -3.05
N PHE A 39 26.85 23.57 -3.75
CA PHE A 39 27.85 22.73 -3.12
C PHE A 39 29.23 23.32 -3.37
N HIS A 40 30.04 23.45 -2.33
CA HIS A 40 31.43 23.86 -2.42
C HIS A 40 32.30 22.60 -2.43
N LEU A 41 32.83 22.28 -3.60
CA LEU A 41 33.55 21.04 -3.85
C LEU A 41 34.96 21.36 -4.42
N ALA A 42 35.97 20.60 -4.04
CA ALA A 42 37.28 20.65 -4.66
C ALA A 42 37.19 20.17 -6.11
N PRO A 43 38.12 20.58 -7.01
CA PRO A 43 38.18 20.01 -8.34
C PRO A 43 38.30 18.49 -8.31
N GLY A 44 37.48 17.79 -9.11
CA GLY A 44 37.41 16.33 -9.10
C GLY A 44 36.15 15.79 -9.76
N ALA A 45 36.04 14.49 -9.79
CA ALA A 45 34.83 13.78 -10.26
C ALA A 45 33.92 13.43 -9.11
N TYR A 46 32.61 13.61 -9.30
CA TYR A 46 31.58 13.38 -8.32
C TYR A 46 30.39 12.65 -8.94
N ILE A 47 29.74 11.83 -8.13
CA ILE A 47 28.44 11.24 -8.42
C ILE A 47 27.38 12.04 -7.66
N VAL A 48 26.46 12.67 -8.39
CA VAL A 48 25.34 13.42 -7.85
C VAL A 48 24.11 12.54 -7.92
N HIS A 49 23.55 12.20 -6.78
CA HIS A 49 22.28 11.50 -6.66
C HIS A 49 21.20 12.49 -6.22
N ALA A 50 20.15 12.63 -7.03
CA ALA A 50 18.96 13.41 -6.72
C ALA A 50 17.78 12.46 -6.50
N ALA A 51 17.24 12.43 -5.28
CA ALA A 51 16.08 11.63 -4.90
C ALA A 51 14.84 12.51 -4.77
N TYR A 52 13.68 11.98 -5.20
CA TYR A 52 12.37 12.62 -5.12
C TYR A 52 11.32 11.58 -4.76
N GLY A 53 11.10 11.38 -3.45
CA GLY A 53 10.33 10.26 -2.93
C GLY A 53 11.00 8.92 -3.26
N LEU A 54 10.27 8.02 -3.91
CA LEU A 54 10.78 6.72 -4.38
C LEU A 54 11.42 6.79 -5.77
N SER A 55 11.36 7.97 -6.43
CA SER A 55 12.06 8.22 -7.68
C SER A 55 13.41 8.87 -7.43
N GLY A 56 14.32 8.74 -8.37
CA GLY A 56 15.62 9.40 -8.31
C GLY A 56 16.43 9.18 -9.57
N THR A 57 17.52 9.92 -9.67
CA THR A 57 18.49 9.78 -10.75
C THR A 57 19.89 10.00 -10.22
N THR A 58 20.86 9.48 -10.94
CA THR A 58 22.28 9.62 -10.63
C THR A 58 23.00 10.14 -11.85
N GLN A 59 23.81 11.17 -11.67
CA GLN A 59 24.61 11.76 -12.73
C GLN A 59 26.06 11.94 -12.26
N ARG A 60 27.01 11.61 -13.13
CA ARG A 60 28.42 11.92 -12.91
C ARG A 60 28.72 13.35 -13.37
N VAL A 61 29.36 14.13 -12.50
CA VAL A 61 29.72 15.53 -12.73
C VAL A 61 31.19 15.71 -12.46
N VAL A 62 31.88 16.46 -13.33
CA VAL A 62 33.29 16.82 -13.14
C VAL A 62 33.35 18.29 -12.74
N VAL A 63 33.85 18.54 -11.54
CA VAL A 63 34.06 19.90 -11.02
C VAL A 63 35.47 20.37 -11.35
N GLY A 64 35.54 21.50 -12.02
CA GLY A 64 36.82 22.19 -12.35
C GLY A 64 37.18 23.28 -11.34
N SER A 65 38.02 24.23 -11.75
CA SER A 65 38.43 25.37 -10.92
C SER A 65 37.43 26.53 -10.91
N SER A 66 36.43 26.52 -11.79
CA SER A 66 35.39 27.54 -11.91
C SER A 66 34.02 27.01 -11.52
N ALA A 67 33.11 27.92 -11.10
CA ALA A 67 31.74 27.56 -10.79
C ALA A 67 31.05 26.98 -12.02
N ALA A 68 30.33 25.86 -11.81
CA ALA A 68 29.53 25.19 -12.82
C ALA A 68 28.07 25.11 -12.36
N LYS A 69 27.15 25.11 -13.33
CA LYS A 69 25.73 24.91 -13.10
C LYS A 69 25.29 23.67 -13.85
N GLU A 70 24.76 22.70 -13.10
CA GLU A 70 24.27 21.45 -13.67
C GLU A 70 22.74 21.36 -13.52
N THR A 71 22.09 20.79 -14.50
CA THR A 71 20.65 20.52 -14.48
C THR A 71 20.43 19.02 -14.53
N ILE A 72 19.82 18.47 -13.49
CA ILE A 72 19.53 17.05 -13.38
C ILE A 72 18.03 16.83 -13.52
N SER A 73 17.62 15.98 -14.45
CA SER A 73 16.23 15.67 -14.72
C SER A 73 15.81 14.38 -14.00
N ILE A 74 14.69 14.42 -13.28
CA ILE A 74 14.08 13.26 -12.62
C ILE A 74 12.79 12.93 -13.36
N SER A 75 12.67 11.70 -13.85
CA SER A 75 11.44 11.19 -14.46
C SER A 75 10.56 10.59 -13.38
N ALA A 76 9.63 11.38 -12.88
CA ALA A 76 8.73 11.00 -11.78
C ALA A 76 7.32 11.51 -12.00
N GLY A 77 6.35 10.79 -11.43
CA GLY A 77 4.98 11.25 -11.21
C GLY A 77 4.55 10.93 -9.78
N ALA A 78 3.28 11.12 -9.48
CA ALA A 78 2.77 10.88 -8.14
C ALA A 78 1.41 10.17 -8.15
N LEU A 79 1.14 9.40 -7.07
CA LEU A 79 -0.14 8.77 -6.79
C LEU A 79 -0.71 9.30 -5.47
N ILE A 80 -2.03 9.43 -5.43
CA ILE A 80 -2.82 9.51 -4.21
C ILE A 80 -3.88 8.41 -4.31
N LEU A 81 -3.92 7.52 -3.32
CA LEU A 81 -4.78 6.36 -3.28
C LEU A 81 -5.84 6.51 -2.21
N ASN A 82 -7.07 6.16 -2.55
CA ASN A 82 -8.19 6.08 -1.62
C ASN A 82 -8.96 4.78 -1.86
N ALA A 83 -9.78 4.38 -0.90
CA ALA A 83 -10.62 3.19 -1.00
C ALA A 83 -12.06 3.47 -0.56
N MET A 84 -13.01 2.79 -1.20
CA MET A 84 -14.45 2.91 -0.93
C MET A 84 -15.11 1.53 -0.92
N VAL A 85 -16.22 1.43 -0.17
CA VAL A 85 -17.21 0.37 -0.31
C VAL A 85 -18.51 1.03 -0.78
N GLY A 86 -19.01 0.65 -1.96
CA GLY A 86 -20.11 1.40 -2.59
C GLY A 86 -19.70 2.85 -2.81
N ASP A 87 -20.43 3.78 -2.21
CA ASP A 87 -20.15 5.22 -2.26
C ASP A 87 -19.60 5.78 -0.94
N SER A 88 -19.34 4.90 0.04
CA SER A 88 -18.81 5.28 1.35
C SER A 88 -17.29 5.11 1.41
N PRO A 89 -16.54 6.15 1.83
CA PRO A 89 -15.10 6.00 2.04
C PRO A 89 -14.81 5.04 3.20
N ILE A 90 -13.78 4.22 3.03
CA ILE A 90 -13.29 3.34 4.10
C ILE A 90 -12.45 4.18 5.07
N PRO A 91 -12.65 4.02 6.40
CA PRO A 91 -11.81 4.69 7.39
C PRO A 91 -10.33 4.35 7.21
N ASP A 92 -9.45 5.35 7.31
CA ASP A 92 -8.00 5.23 7.06
C ASP A 92 -7.30 4.18 7.93
N SER A 93 -7.85 3.92 9.13
CA SER A 93 -7.33 2.90 10.05
C SER A 93 -7.62 1.47 9.61
N LYS A 94 -8.57 1.28 8.68
CA LYS A 94 -9.04 -0.05 8.25
C LYS A 94 -8.56 -0.45 6.86
N VAL A 95 -7.83 0.42 6.15
CA VAL A 95 -7.34 0.15 4.81
C VAL A 95 -5.88 0.53 4.66
N GLN A 96 -5.16 -0.24 3.88
CA GLN A 96 -3.78 0.03 3.50
C GLN A 96 -3.53 -0.36 2.05
N PHE A 97 -2.50 0.25 1.46
CA PHE A 97 -2.11 -0.04 0.08
C PHE A 97 -0.67 -0.54 0.02
N SER A 98 -0.44 -1.44 -0.92
CA SER A 98 0.89 -1.90 -1.33
C SER A 98 1.06 -1.66 -2.82
N ILE A 99 2.25 -1.27 -3.25
CA ILE A 99 2.57 -0.98 -4.65
C ILE A 99 3.65 -1.94 -5.11
N PHE A 100 3.39 -2.56 -6.25
CA PHE A 100 4.29 -3.52 -6.89
C PHE A 100 4.64 -3.06 -8.31
N VAL A 101 5.85 -3.39 -8.76
CA VAL A 101 6.28 -3.23 -10.15
C VAL A 101 6.45 -4.61 -10.77
N ALA A 102 6.00 -4.78 -12.00
CA ALA A 102 6.18 -6.03 -12.74
C ALA A 102 7.68 -6.35 -12.91
N VAL A 103 8.06 -7.59 -12.68
CA VAL A 103 9.42 -8.08 -12.87
C VAL A 103 9.38 -9.36 -13.73
N GLY A 104 9.73 -9.23 -15.00
CA GLY A 104 9.69 -10.36 -15.93
C GLY A 104 8.31 -11.01 -16.01
N THR A 105 8.26 -12.31 -15.76
CA THR A 105 7.02 -13.13 -15.76
C THR A 105 6.45 -13.37 -14.37
N ASP A 106 7.01 -12.73 -13.32
CA ASP A 106 6.52 -12.89 -11.94
C ASP A 106 5.13 -12.24 -11.81
N PRO A 107 4.07 -13.01 -11.51
CA PRO A 107 2.71 -12.49 -11.39
C PRO A 107 2.51 -11.59 -10.17
N GLU A 108 3.32 -11.72 -9.13
CA GLU A 108 3.25 -10.88 -7.93
C GLU A 108 4.03 -9.58 -8.11
N GLY A 109 5.13 -9.63 -8.88
CA GLY A 109 6.02 -8.51 -9.08
C GLY A 109 6.88 -8.20 -7.84
N ARG A 110 7.67 -7.13 -7.91
CA ARG A 110 8.51 -6.67 -6.81
C ARG A 110 7.80 -5.57 -6.01
N LEU A 111 7.70 -5.75 -4.70
CA LEU A 111 7.20 -4.73 -3.79
C LEU A 111 8.07 -3.45 -3.85
N VAL A 112 7.43 -2.32 -4.07
CA VAL A 112 8.05 -0.99 -4.16
C VAL A 112 7.76 -0.17 -2.90
N ALA A 113 6.53 -0.24 -2.41
CA ALA A 113 6.10 0.44 -1.19
C ALA A 113 4.96 -0.33 -0.54
N ASP A 114 4.91 -0.30 0.79
CA ASP A 114 3.93 -1.01 1.60
C ASP A 114 3.39 -0.12 2.73
N ASN A 115 2.29 -0.56 3.36
CA ASN A 115 1.66 0.15 4.49
C ASN A 115 1.30 1.61 4.18
N ILE A 116 0.97 1.89 2.92
CA ILE A 116 0.59 3.23 2.48
C ILE A 116 -0.82 3.53 2.99
N LYS A 117 -0.98 4.70 3.62
CA LYS A 117 -2.28 5.17 4.12
C LYS A 117 -3.06 5.90 3.02
N PRO A 118 -4.41 5.90 3.08
CA PRO A 118 -5.24 6.70 2.21
C PRO A 118 -4.82 8.18 2.18
N GLY A 119 -4.91 8.81 1.03
CA GLY A 119 -4.58 10.22 0.86
C GLY A 119 -3.08 10.56 0.87
N ALA A 120 -2.19 9.60 1.16
CA ALA A 120 -0.75 9.84 1.13
C ALA A 120 -0.26 10.13 -0.30
N LEU A 121 0.62 11.14 -0.43
CA LEU A 121 1.27 11.45 -1.70
C LEU A 121 2.49 10.55 -1.89
N ILE A 122 2.45 9.69 -2.91
CA ILE A 122 3.51 8.74 -3.24
C ILE A 122 4.16 9.18 -4.55
N ARG A 123 5.43 9.57 -4.51
CA ARG A 123 6.21 9.93 -5.69
C ARG A 123 6.97 8.71 -6.18
N LEU A 124 6.77 8.36 -7.47
CA LEU A 124 7.29 7.14 -8.09
C LEU A 124 7.99 7.46 -9.41
N PRO A 125 8.95 6.63 -9.83
CA PRO A 125 9.43 6.63 -11.21
C PRO A 125 8.27 6.49 -12.20
N VAL A 126 8.43 7.01 -13.40
CA VAL A 126 7.50 6.74 -14.51
C VAL A 126 7.49 5.25 -14.81
N GLY A 127 6.28 4.68 -14.95
CA GLY A 127 6.11 3.26 -15.21
C GLY A 127 4.74 2.73 -14.83
N SER A 128 4.53 1.44 -15.04
CA SER A 128 3.30 0.74 -14.68
C SER A 128 3.46 0.02 -13.35
N TYR A 129 2.46 0.13 -12.50
CA TYR A 129 2.44 -0.40 -11.14
C TYR A 129 1.13 -1.12 -10.88
N ARG A 130 1.22 -2.23 -10.18
CA ARG A 130 0.05 -2.86 -9.57
C ARG A 130 -0.12 -2.30 -8.17
N VAL A 131 -1.27 -1.72 -7.89
CA VAL A 131 -1.67 -1.26 -6.56
C VAL A 131 -2.63 -2.29 -5.96
N VAL A 132 -2.30 -2.78 -4.78
CA VAL A 132 -3.13 -3.69 -4.00
C VAL A 132 -3.68 -2.91 -2.81
N SER A 133 -4.98 -2.98 -2.59
CA SER A 133 -5.67 -2.40 -1.44
C SER A 133 -6.21 -3.53 -0.56
N THR A 134 -5.87 -3.51 0.72
CA THR A 134 -6.35 -4.46 1.73
C THR A 134 -7.26 -3.76 2.71
N TYR A 135 -8.51 -4.21 2.83
CA TYR A 135 -9.50 -3.71 3.77
C TYR A 135 -9.68 -4.70 4.92
N GLY A 136 -9.30 -4.29 6.12
CA GLY A 136 -9.19 -5.19 7.28
C GLY A 136 -7.97 -6.10 7.20
N ASP A 137 -8.08 -7.28 7.78
CA ASP A 137 -6.98 -8.24 7.94
C ASP A 137 -7.34 -9.67 7.46
N THR A 138 -8.32 -9.76 6.55
CA THR A 138 -8.81 -11.04 5.99
C THR A 138 -8.70 -11.06 4.46
N ASN A 139 -9.77 -11.43 3.76
CA ASN A 139 -9.79 -11.65 2.32
C ASN A 139 -10.35 -10.46 1.50
N ALA A 140 -10.66 -9.32 2.13
CA ALA A 140 -11.20 -8.17 1.43
C ALA A 140 -10.08 -7.37 0.74
N ILE A 141 -9.57 -7.93 -0.37
CA ILE A 141 -8.45 -7.40 -1.15
C ILE A 141 -8.95 -7.04 -2.55
N THR A 142 -8.49 -5.91 -3.06
CA THR A 142 -8.70 -5.51 -4.46
C THR A 142 -7.43 -4.94 -5.05
N SER A 143 -7.28 -4.98 -6.36
CA SER A 143 -6.10 -4.43 -7.03
C SER A 143 -6.46 -3.68 -8.30
N ALA A 144 -5.58 -2.77 -8.71
CA ALA A 144 -5.67 -2.04 -9.97
C ALA A 144 -4.27 -1.81 -10.54
N ASP A 145 -4.16 -1.85 -11.86
CA ASP A 145 -2.94 -1.49 -12.56
C ASP A 145 -3.00 0.00 -12.94
N LEU A 146 -2.00 0.77 -12.54
CA LEU A 146 -1.91 2.21 -12.75
C LEU A 146 -0.60 2.55 -13.48
N THR A 147 -0.67 3.50 -14.42
CA THR A 147 0.52 3.99 -15.11
C THR A 147 0.87 5.39 -14.61
N VAL A 148 2.05 5.51 -13.99
CA VAL A 148 2.62 6.78 -13.56
C VAL A 148 3.26 7.48 -14.75
N GLU A 149 2.80 8.67 -15.08
CA GLU A 149 3.32 9.50 -16.15
C GLU A 149 4.19 10.65 -15.60
N PRO A 150 5.13 11.19 -16.41
CA PRO A 150 5.98 12.29 -15.97
C PRO A 150 5.20 13.51 -15.53
N ALA A 151 5.58 14.10 -14.40
CA ALA A 151 5.00 15.32 -13.83
C ALA A 151 3.48 15.29 -13.62
N LYS A 152 2.83 14.11 -13.64
CA LYS A 152 1.40 13.96 -13.39
C LYS A 152 1.10 13.42 -12.00
N LEU A 153 0.04 13.94 -11.39
CA LEU A 153 -0.58 13.42 -10.19
C LEU A 153 -1.83 12.61 -10.56
N ILE A 154 -1.83 11.34 -10.21
CA ILE A 154 -2.96 10.44 -10.39
C ILE A 154 -3.64 10.24 -9.04
N LYS A 155 -4.95 10.49 -9.00
CA LYS A 155 -5.81 10.17 -7.85
C LYS A 155 -6.64 8.96 -8.21
N ALA A 156 -6.41 7.83 -7.53
CA ALA A 156 -7.14 6.60 -7.77
C ALA A 156 -7.99 6.21 -6.55
N ILE A 157 -9.17 5.67 -6.83
CA ILE A 157 -10.08 5.13 -5.82
C ILE A 157 -10.27 3.64 -6.11
N LEU A 158 -9.84 2.79 -5.17
CA LEU A 158 -10.07 1.35 -5.26
C LEU A 158 -11.37 1.01 -4.55
N ARG A 159 -12.28 0.34 -5.26
CA ARG A 159 -13.60 -0.03 -4.73
C ARG A 159 -13.57 -1.45 -4.22
N HIS A 160 -13.80 -1.62 -2.92
CA HIS A 160 -13.95 -2.92 -2.29
C HIS A 160 -15.40 -3.40 -2.37
N ARG A 161 -15.54 -4.70 -2.54
CA ARG A 161 -16.80 -5.43 -2.38
C ARG A 161 -16.68 -6.25 -1.10
N ALA A 162 -17.05 -5.66 0.03
CA ALA A 162 -16.85 -6.22 1.36
C ALA A 162 -17.86 -5.62 2.35
N ALA A 163 -17.98 -6.26 3.53
CA ALA A 163 -18.75 -5.75 4.66
C ALA A 163 -18.14 -6.21 5.98
N THR A 164 -18.50 -5.52 7.07
CA THR A 164 -18.20 -5.96 8.44
C THR A 164 -19.24 -6.99 8.88
N VAL A 165 -18.75 -8.10 9.42
CA VAL A 165 -19.57 -9.18 9.97
C VAL A 165 -19.26 -9.32 11.44
N THR A 166 -20.31 -9.34 12.29
CA THR A 166 -20.20 -9.66 13.72
C THR A 166 -20.81 -11.04 13.98
N LEU A 167 -20.04 -11.92 14.61
CA LEU A 167 -20.43 -13.31 14.85
C LEU A 167 -20.99 -13.48 16.25
N LYS A 168 -22.07 -14.27 16.39
CA LYS A 168 -22.73 -14.55 17.66
C LYS A 168 -23.17 -16.00 17.72
N LEU A 169 -22.91 -16.67 18.83
CA LEU A 169 -23.57 -17.93 19.17
C LEU A 169 -24.67 -17.62 20.18
N VAL A 170 -25.92 -17.92 19.86
CA VAL A 170 -27.10 -17.54 20.69
C VAL A 170 -28.00 -18.73 20.90
N ASN A 171 -28.75 -18.70 21.98
CA ASN A 171 -29.79 -19.75 22.26
C ASN A 171 -31.04 -19.54 21.39
N ASN A 172 -31.44 -18.28 21.21
CA ASN A 172 -32.57 -17.87 20.37
C ASN A 172 -32.13 -16.64 19.55
N LEU A 173 -32.72 -16.43 18.38
CA LEU A 173 -32.47 -15.24 17.55
C LEU A 173 -32.70 -13.96 18.35
N GLY A 174 -31.72 -13.04 18.29
CA GLY A 174 -31.73 -11.81 19.09
C GLY A 174 -31.38 -12.00 20.56
N GLY A 175 -31.05 -13.22 21.01
CA GLY A 175 -30.70 -13.55 22.39
C GLY A 175 -29.26 -13.12 22.75
N GLU A 176 -28.92 -13.33 24.04
CA GLU A 176 -27.56 -13.09 24.52
C GLU A 176 -26.56 -14.03 23.88
N ALA A 177 -25.39 -13.49 23.51
CA ALA A 177 -24.32 -14.25 22.90
C ALA A 177 -23.50 -14.99 23.98
N TYR A 178 -23.15 -16.23 23.69
CA TYR A 178 -22.28 -17.04 24.55
C TYR A 178 -20.83 -16.51 24.55
N ALA A 179 -20.36 -16.16 25.75
CA ALA A 179 -18.98 -15.77 25.96
C ALA A 179 -18.01 -16.95 25.69
N GLY A 180 -16.75 -16.63 25.33
CA GLY A 180 -15.71 -17.63 25.15
C GLY A 180 -15.95 -18.60 23.99
N THR A 181 -16.80 -18.23 23.03
CA THR A 181 -17.03 -19.02 21.82
C THR A 181 -15.86 -18.88 20.86
N ASN A 182 -15.37 -20.00 20.33
CA ASN A 182 -14.37 -20.04 19.27
C ASN A 182 -15.09 -20.15 17.93
N PHE A 183 -14.86 -19.19 17.05
CA PHE A 183 -15.41 -19.14 15.70
C PHE A 183 -14.32 -19.43 14.68
N SER A 184 -14.63 -20.28 13.69
CA SER A 184 -13.83 -20.45 12.50
C SER A 184 -14.66 -20.05 11.29
N VAL A 185 -14.19 -19.06 10.52
CA VAL A 185 -14.80 -18.63 9.26
C VAL A 185 -14.03 -19.30 8.12
N LEU A 186 -14.76 -19.97 7.23
CA LEU A 186 -14.20 -20.73 6.12
C LEU A 186 -14.78 -20.29 4.78
N THR A 187 -14.02 -20.55 3.72
CA THR A 187 -14.51 -20.49 2.35
C THR A 187 -15.50 -21.65 2.08
N PRO A 188 -16.31 -21.59 1.03
CA PRO A 188 -17.12 -22.72 0.59
C PRO A 188 -16.31 -24.00 0.28
N GLY A 189 -15.03 -23.84 -0.04
CA GLY A 189 -14.08 -24.95 -0.26
C GLY A 189 -13.54 -25.60 1.01
N GLY A 190 -13.82 -25.02 2.19
CA GLY A 190 -13.37 -25.52 3.49
C GLY A 190 -12.06 -24.91 3.98
N ASP A 191 -11.46 -23.96 3.25
CA ASP A 191 -10.25 -23.28 3.68
C ASP A 191 -10.57 -22.25 4.78
N THR A 192 -9.84 -22.31 5.90
CA THR A 192 -10.01 -21.36 7.00
C THR A 192 -9.50 -19.98 6.62
N ILE A 193 -10.36 -18.97 6.68
CA ILE A 193 -10.02 -17.56 6.49
C ILE A 193 -9.52 -16.97 7.80
N ARG A 194 -10.27 -17.20 8.90
CA ARG A 194 -9.95 -16.61 10.21
C ARG A 194 -10.55 -17.41 11.35
N ASP A 195 -9.79 -17.55 12.43
CA ASP A 195 -10.26 -18.00 13.73
C ASP A 195 -10.39 -16.80 14.67
N LEU A 196 -11.47 -16.74 15.43
CA LEU A 196 -11.82 -15.65 16.35
C LEU A 196 -12.35 -16.22 17.66
N VAL A 197 -12.17 -15.49 18.75
CA VAL A 197 -12.69 -15.88 20.08
C VAL A 197 -13.43 -14.68 20.69
N GLY A 198 -14.59 -14.93 21.26
CA GLY A 198 -15.35 -13.89 21.94
C GLY A 198 -16.84 -14.13 21.90
N ALA A 199 -17.60 -13.19 22.48
CA ALA A 199 -19.07 -13.17 22.39
C ALA A 199 -19.53 -12.48 21.08
N PHE A 200 -18.81 -11.42 20.66
CA PHE A 200 -19.16 -10.56 19.53
C PHE A 200 -17.91 -10.23 18.68
N PRO A 201 -17.12 -11.23 18.25
CA PRO A 201 -15.99 -10.91 17.40
C PRO A 201 -16.47 -10.40 16.04
N SER A 202 -15.80 -9.35 15.54
CA SER A 202 -16.08 -8.74 14.23
C SER A 202 -14.89 -8.87 13.30
N LEU A 203 -15.19 -9.08 12.02
CA LEU A 203 -14.19 -9.12 10.97
C LEU A 203 -14.75 -8.52 9.68
N ILE A 204 -13.88 -8.14 8.77
CA ILE A 204 -14.24 -7.65 7.45
C ILE A 204 -14.06 -8.79 6.47
N LEU A 205 -15.09 -9.10 5.69
CA LEU A 205 -15.05 -10.15 4.67
C LEU A 205 -15.40 -9.59 3.30
N ALA A 206 -14.76 -10.12 2.27
CA ALA A 206 -15.18 -9.89 0.91
C ALA A 206 -16.62 -10.37 0.69
N GLU A 207 -17.31 -9.82 -0.30
CA GLU A 207 -18.61 -10.32 -0.73
C GLU A 207 -18.49 -11.77 -1.21
N GLY A 208 -19.37 -12.64 -0.71
CA GLY A 208 -19.36 -14.06 -1.04
C GLY A 208 -20.15 -14.91 -0.06
N ASP A 209 -20.09 -16.22 -0.27
CA ASP A 209 -20.69 -17.23 0.60
C ASP A 209 -19.60 -17.80 1.52
N TYR A 210 -19.98 -18.12 2.77
CA TYR A 210 -19.05 -18.57 3.81
C TYR A 210 -19.67 -19.65 4.68
N PHE A 211 -18.81 -20.50 5.25
CA PHE A 211 -19.15 -21.39 6.34
C PHE A 211 -18.63 -20.84 7.66
N LEU A 212 -19.43 -21.02 8.71
CA LEU A 212 -19.09 -20.62 10.06
C LEU A 212 -19.21 -21.82 10.99
N ILE A 213 -18.14 -22.09 11.73
CA ILE A 213 -18.11 -23.09 12.78
C ILE A 213 -17.95 -22.37 14.13
N ALA A 214 -18.87 -22.59 15.07
CA ALA A 214 -18.76 -22.12 16.42
C ALA A 214 -18.54 -23.30 17.39
N ARG A 215 -17.58 -23.17 18.29
CA ARG A 215 -17.28 -24.16 19.33
C ARG A 215 -17.41 -23.51 20.70
N ASN A 216 -18.27 -24.07 21.54
CA ASN A 216 -18.48 -23.60 22.91
C ASN A 216 -18.78 -24.78 23.83
N ASN A 217 -18.10 -24.88 24.98
CA ASN A 217 -18.30 -25.93 25.97
C ASN A 217 -18.30 -27.36 25.40
N GLY A 218 -17.38 -27.64 24.50
CA GLY A 218 -17.22 -28.95 23.86
C GLY A 218 -18.26 -29.27 22.77
N LYS A 219 -19.21 -28.40 22.50
CA LYS A 219 -20.22 -28.53 21.43
C LYS A 219 -19.76 -27.77 20.20
N VAL A 220 -20.16 -28.26 19.02
CA VAL A 220 -19.85 -27.67 17.71
C VAL A 220 -21.16 -27.33 17.01
N PHE A 221 -21.24 -26.11 16.51
CA PHE A 221 -22.39 -25.59 15.77
C PHE A 221 -21.90 -25.06 14.43
N THR A 222 -22.69 -25.21 13.38
CA THR A 222 -22.34 -24.78 12.03
C THR A 222 -23.45 -23.97 11.40
N SER A 223 -23.08 -23.02 10.55
CA SER A 223 -24.02 -22.22 9.76
C SER A 223 -23.37 -21.80 8.45
N GLU A 224 -24.18 -21.60 7.43
CA GLU A 224 -23.78 -20.91 6.20
C GLU A 224 -24.29 -19.48 6.25
N PHE A 225 -23.54 -18.54 5.68
CA PHE A 225 -23.98 -17.17 5.55
C PHE A 225 -23.40 -16.51 4.30
N LYS A 226 -24.04 -15.42 3.89
CA LYS A 226 -23.65 -14.66 2.71
C LYS A 226 -23.34 -13.22 3.08
N VAL A 227 -22.17 -12.75 2.65
CA VAL A 227 -21.75 -11.36 2.77
C VAL A 227 -22.16 -10.60 1.50
N ARG A 228 -22.81 -9.47 1.69
CA ARG A 228 -23.18 -8.52 0.63
C ARG A 228 -22.39 -7.24 0.80
N SER A 229 -21.83 -6.75 -0.29
CA SER A 229 -21.04 -5.52 -0.27
C SER A 229 -21.78 -4.33 0.33
N GLY A 230 -21.15 -3.65 1.29
CA GLY A 230 -21.67 -2.44 1.92
C GLY A 230 -22.80 -2.67 2.93
N ILE A 231 -23.15 -3.92 3.23
CA ILE A 231 -24.19 -4.27 4.21
C ILE A 231 -23.56 -4.97 5.41
N ASP A 232 -23.25 -4.20 6.45
CA ASP A 232 -22.77 -4.76 7.70
C ASP A 232 -23.87 -5.57 8.38
N GLN A 233 -23.52 -6.73 8.96
CA GLN A 233 -24.51 -7.67 9.47
C GLN A 233 -24.00 -8.47 10.66
N ASP A 234 -24.96 -8.84 11.53
CA ASP A 234 -24.76 -9.80 12.60
C ASP A 234 -25.14 -11.21 12.12
N ILE A 235 -24.24 -12.16 12.30
CA ILE A 235 -24.46 -13.58 11.98
C ILE A 235 -24.68 -14.34 13.27
N GLU A 236 -25.89 -14.81 13.45
CA GLU A 236 -26.29 -15.57 14.64
C GLU A 236 -26.34 -17.06 14.33
N ILE A 237 -25.57 -17.86 15.06
CA ILE A 237 -25.67 -19.32 15.09
C ILE A 237 -26.53 -19.73 16.30
N LEU A 238 -27.48 -20.62 16.08
CA LEU A 238 -28.30 -21.16 17.16
C LEU A 238 -27.57 -22.34 17.83
N ALA A 239 -27.47 -22.28 19.16
CA ALA A 239 -26.85 -23.31 20.01
C ALA A 239 -27.81 -24.52 20.25
N ARG A 240 -28.29 -25.15 19.17
CA ARG A 240 -29.20 -26.29 19.22
C ARG A 240 -28.86 -27.38 18.21
#